data_0977addd719c28e4c2e50ecaa6687792
#
_entry.id   0977addd719c28e4c2e50ecaa6687792
#
_cell.length_a   1.000
_cell.length_b   1.000
_cell.length_c   1.000
_cell.angle_alpha   90.00
_cell.angle_beta   90.00
_cell.angle_gamma   90.00
#
_symmetry.space_group_name_H-M   'P 1'
#
loop_
_entity.id
_entity.type
_entity.pdbx_description
1 polymer ?
#
loop_
_entity_poly.entity_id
_entity_poly.type
_entity_poly.pdbx_seq_one_letter_code
_entity_poly.pdbx_strand_id
1 'polypeptide(L)'
;MSRMKKWLFNLFALFSLSLNAQNWSPTGANWTYSYYGFFPGYVDVAYSGDTIIDGQASKILSKTFHGMDWSMNVISNPIGKEYTYENNGVVYLRYQNQWDTLYYFHAQLGDHWRMAKQPFTSVCPENSRLKVLATGNKTINNETRKYVVVDFCQPDLSSLGVQDTIVENIGFIGSYFLPYDQFDGMVDGNEGGPFRCYSHNNFASYAPHFSEACDYIVGIEEVETTSSFTTYPNPVGNEIHIPVEYTKAFTHYNIYSLDGALQQTGSVMESIPLDNLSPGNYIFELDNSTQKRFAKLMKVD
;
A
#
# COMPACT_ATOMS: atom_id res chain seq x y z
N MET A 1 57.72 48.69 -40.28
CA MET A 1 57.88 47.43 -39.54
C MET A 1 56.71 47.32 -38.57
N SER A 2 55.66 46.65 -38.95
CA SER A 2 54.42 46.48 -38.17
C SER A 2 54.43 45.07 -37.55
N ARG A 3 54.39 45.03 -36.20
CA ARG A 3 54.26 43.79 -35.43
C ARG A 3 52.78 43.41 -35.38
N MET A 4 52.39 42.39 -36.11
CA MET A 4 51.09 41.74 -36.00
C MET A 4 51.03 40.92 -34.73
N LYS A 5 50.18 41.32 -33.75
CA LYS A 5 49.86 40.55 -32.58
C LYS A 5 48.88 39.42 -32.97
N LYS A 6 49.32 38.17 -32.87
CA LYS A 6 48.45 37.00 -32.97
C LYS A 6 47.60 36.86 -31.73
N TRP A 7 46.31 37.05 -31.85
CA TRP A 7 45.33 36.70 -30.83
C TRP A 7 45.04 35.21 -30.95
N LEU A 8 45.49 34.42 -29.98
CA LEU A 8 45.04 33.05 -29.78
C LEU A 8 43.66 33.10 -29.10
N PHE A 9 42.61 32.83 -29.84
CA PHE A 9 41.30 32.51 -29.28
C PHE A 9 41.34 31.06 -28.77
N ASN A 10 41.43 30.92 -27.42
CA ASN A 10 41.17 29.66 -26.76
C ASN A 10 39.65 29.43 -26.79
N LEU A 11 39.20 28.58 -27.73
CA LEU A 11 37.85 28.07 -27.78
C LEU A 11 37.73 26.99 -26.70
N PHE A 12 37.30 27.38 -25.52
CA PHE A 12 36.84 26.43 -24.47
C PHE A 12 35.53 25.83 -24.98
N ALA A 13 35.61 24.65 -25.58
CA ALA A 13 34.44 23.83 -25.83
C ALA A 13 33.85 23.41 -24.49
N LEU A 14 32.84 24.13 -24.03
CA LEU A 14 31.95 23.68 -22.98
C LEU A 14 31.24 22.43 -23.46
N PHE A 15 31.80 21.27 -23.17
CA PHE A 15 31.08 20.03 -23.21
C PHE A 15 29.98 20.14 -22.14
N SER A 16 28.79 20.58 -22.53
CA SER A 16 27.60 20.39 -21.75
C SER A 16 27.34 18.88 -21.68
N LEU A 17 27.84 18.23 -20.63
CA LEU A 17 27.34 16.95 -20.20
C LEU A 17 25.86 17.19 -19.88
N SER A 18 24.99 16.88 -20.83
CA SER A 18 23.57 16.67 -20.53
C SER A 18 23.53 15.47 -19.58
N LEU A 19 23.56 15.78 -18.28
CA LEU A 19 23.10 14.82 -17.28
C LEU A 19 21.66 14.55 -17.64
N ASN A 20 21.41 13.45 -18.32
CA ASN A 20 20.06 12.90 -18.43
C ASN A 20 19.62 12.68 -16.98
N ALA A 21 18.83 13.61 -16.46
CA ALA A 21 18.21 13.42 -15.15
C ALA A 21 17.38 12.15 -15.25
N GLN A 22 17.71 11.16 -14.44
CA GLN A 22 16.90 9.95 -14.33
C GLN A 22 15.50 10.37 -13.92
N ASN A 23 14.51 10.13 -14.77
CA ASN A 23 13.11 10.40 -14.46
C ASN A 23 12.51 9.32 -13.54
N TRP A 24 13.17 8.17 -13.46
CA TRP A 24 12.80 7.07 -12.59
C TRP A 24 13.09 7.41 -11.13
N SER A 25 12.10 7.14 -10.25
CA SER A 25 12.23 7.32 -8.80
C SER A 25 12.71 8.73 -8.38
N PRO A 26 11.95 9.80 -8.72
CA PRO A 26 12.28 11.15 -8.31
C PRO A 26 12.15 11.31 -6.78
N THR A 27 12.67 12.41 -6.26
CA THR A 27 12.56 12.73 -4.83
C THR A 27 11.11 12.70 -4.34
N GLY A 28 10.86 11.95 -3.26
CA GLY A 28 9.53 11.72 -2.70
C GLY A 28 8.72 10.65 -3.42
N ALA A 29 9.31 9.91 -4.37
CA ALA A 29 8.62 8.78 -4.99
C ALA A 29 8.29 7.71 -3.95
N ASN A 30 7.02 7.34 -3.92
CA ASN A 30 6.49 6.28 -3.07
C ASN A 30 5.49 5.44 -3.85
N TRP A 31 5.67 4.15 -3.81
CA TRP A 31 4.75 3.12 -4.31
C TRP A 31 4.17 2.38 -3.13
N THR A 32 2.86 2.25 -3.09
CA THR A 32 2.16 1.47 -2.07
C THR A 32 1.53 0.25 -2.72
N TYR A 33 1.73 -0.91 -2.11
CA TYR A 33 1.23 -2.20 -2.57
C TYR A 33 0.45 -2.89 -1.46
N SER A 34 -0.60 -3.63 -1.80
CA SER A 34 -1.28 -4.50 -0.85
C SER A 34 -0.32 -5.58 -0.34
N TYR A 35 -0.51 -6.02 0.88
CA TYR A 35 0.18 -7.16 1.43
C TYR A 35 -0.80 -8.31 1.61
N TYR A 36 -0.45 -9.48 1.06
CA TYR A 36 -1.22 -10.70 1.20
C TYR A 36 -0.45 -11.67 2.09
N GLY A 37 -0.57 -11.49 3.38
CA GLY A 37 -0.08 -12.39 4.38
C GLY A 37 -1.20 -12.77 5.34
N PHE A 38 -0.85 -13.43 6.44
CA PHE A 38 -1.80 -13.84 7.47
C PHE A 38 -2.55 -12.64 8.07
N PHE A 39 -1.87 -11.51 8.21
CA PHE A 39 -2.46 -10.26 8.68
C PHE A 39 -2.56 -9.24 7.55
N PRO A 40 -3.64 -8.44 7.53
CA PRO A 40 -3.79 -7.38 6.54
C PRO A 40 -2.70 -6.31 6.69
N GLY A 41 -2.30 -5.74 5.56
CA GLY A 41 -1.31 -4.70 5.55
C GLY A 41 -1.03 -4.15 4.15
N TYR A 42 0.01 -3.34 4.09
CA TYR A 42 0.55 -2.83 2.83
C TYR A 42 2.07 -2.70 2.92
N VAL A 43 2.70 -2.58 1.77
CA VAL A 43 4.14 -2.33 1.66
C VAL A 43 4.35 -1.03 0.92
N ASP A 44 5.13 -0.14 1.53
CA ASP A 44 5.67 1.03 0.86
C ASP A 44 7.05 0.73 0.30
N VAL A 45 7.26 1.13 -0.95
CA VAL A 45 8.55 1.16 -1.64
C VAL A 45 8.88 2.62 -1.90
N ALA A 46 9.75 3.21 -1.11
CA ALA A 46 10.00 4.64 -1.11
C ALA A 46 11.43 4.99 -1.55
N TYR A 47 11.57 6.02 -2.38
CA TYR A 47 12.88 6.62 -2.63
C TYR A 47 13.49 7.12 -1.32
N SER A 48 14.68 6.65 -0.99
CA SER A 48 15.38 6.99 0.25
C SER A 48 16.77 7.59 0.05
N GLY A 49 17.19 7.81 -1.20
CA GLY A 49 18.46 8.47 -1.51
C GLY A 49 19.11 7.96 -2.78
N ASP A 50 20.27 8.53 -3.07
CA ASP A 50 21.13 8.17 -4.20
C ASP A 50 22.40 7.47 -3.72
N THR A 51 22.99 6.64 -4.58
CA THR A 51 24.26 5.98 -4.35
C THR A 51 24.98 5.69 -5.68
N ILE A 52 26.22 5.22 -5.62
CA ILE A 52 26.97 4.75 -6.77
C ILE A 52 27.31 3.29 -6.54
N ILE A 53 26.90 2.42 -7.47
CA ILE A 53 27.19 0.99 -7.43
C ILE A 53 27.83 0.59 -8.77
N ASP A 54 29.02 0.03 -8.74
CA ASP A 54 29.82 -0.37 -9.92
C ASP A 54 29.97 0.78 -10.94
N GLY A 55 30.13 2.02 -10.44
CA GLY A 55 30.24 3.22 -11.26
C GLY A 55 28.91 3.77 -11.80
N GLN A 56 27.77 3.13 -11.47
CA GLN A 56 26.44 3.51 -11.91
C GLN A 56 25.76 4.38 -10.83
N ALA A 57 25.33 5.59 -11.18
CA ALA A 57 24.47 6.41 -10.33
C ALA A 57 23.12 5.68 -10.16
N SER A 58 22.78 5.36 -8.92
CA SER A 58 21.66 4.47 -8.60
C SER A 58 20.76 5.09 -7.53
N LYS A 59 19.49 4.72 -7.56
CA LYS A 59 18.46 5.07 -6.56
C LYS A 59 18.37 3.98 -5.51
N ILE A 60 18.21 4.39 -4.25
CA ILE A 60 17.91 3.51 -3.14
C ILE A 60 16.40 3.54 -2.89
N LEU A 61 15.76 2.39 -2.96
CA LEU A 61 14.34 2.20 -2.66
C LEU A 61 14.24 1.41 -1.35
N SER A 62 13.76 2.03 -0.28
CA SER A 62 13.52 1.37 1.00
C SER A 62 12.14 0.77 1.03
N LYS A 63 12.03 -0.49 1.46
CA LYS A 63 10.76 -1.20 1.60
C LYS A 63 10.36 -1.25 3.07
N THR A 64 9.11 -0.92 3.37
CA THR A 64 8.55 -0.96 4.72
C THR A 64 7.20 -1.65 4.69
N PHE A 65 7.04 -2.66 5.50
CA PHE A 65 5.74 -3.27 5.77
C PHE A 65 5.01 -2.48 6.84
N HIS A 66 3.73 -2.23 6.60
CA HIS A 66 2.77 -1.63 7.54
C HIS A 66 1.58 -2.57 7.66
N GLY A 67 1.25 -2.98 8.86
CA GLY A 67 0.19 -3.96 9.07
C GLY A 67 0.00 -4.28 10.53
N MET A 68 -0.54 -5.46 10.81
CA MET A 68 -0.77 -5.95 12.16
C MET A 68 0.21 -7.08 12.51
N ASP A 69 0.58 -7.19 13.78
CA ASP A 69 1.29 -8.34 14.33
C ASP A 69 0.32 -9.40 14.89
N TRP A 70 0.87 -10.49 15.43
CA TRP A 70 0.09 -11.57 16.06
C TRP A 70 -0.74 -11.13 17.27
N SER A 71 -0.44 -9.98 17.84
CA SER A 71 -1.18 -9.37 18.96
C SER A 71 -2.17 -8.30 18.49
N MET A 72 -2.39 -8.18 17.17
CA MET A 72 -3.23 -7.17 16.52
C MET A 72 -2.76 -5.73 16.74
N ASN A 73 -1.48 -5.52 17.07
CA ASN A 73 -0.91 -4.19 17.12
C ASN A 73 -0.55 -3.73 15.72
N VAL A 74 -0.80 -2.46 15.42
CA VAL A 74 -0.32 -1.84 14.18
C VAL A 74 1.20 -1.66 14.27
N ILE A 75 1.91 -2.21 13.31
CA ILE A 75 3.37 -2.18 13.23
C ILE A 75 3.86 -1.63 11.91
N SER A 76 5.08 -1.11 11.92
CA SER A 76 5.82 -0.67 10.74
C SER A 76 7.23 -1.21 10.80
N ASN A 77 7.55 -2.14 9.91
CA ASN A 77 8.83 -2.84 9.91
C ASN A 77 9.57 -2.66 8.58
N PRO A 78 10.83 -2.21 8.58
CA PRO A 78 11.68 -2.26 7.40
C PRO A 78 11.85 -3.70 6.92
N ILE A 79 11.58 -3.97 5.64
CA ILE A 79 11.71 -5.31 5.04
C ILE A 79 12.82 -5.40 4.00
N GLY A 80 13.58 -4.33 3.80
CA GLY A 80 14.76 -4.34 2.94
C GLY A 80 14.92 -3.10 2.08
N LYS A 81 15.88 -3.19 1.15
CA LYS A 81 16.18 -2.13 0.18
C LYS A 81 16.43 -2.76 -1.18
N GLU A 82 16.01 -2.04 -2.21
CA GLU A 82 16.36 -2.35 -3.60
C GLU A 82 17.19 -1.19 -4.19
N TYR A 83 18.00 -1.51 -5.17
CA TYR A 83 18.82 -0.54 -5.87
C TYR A 83 18.48 -0.58 -7.35
N THR A 84 18.18 0.57 -7.90
CA THR A 84 17.78 0.70 -9.30
C THR A 84 18.51 1.84 -9.97
N TYR A 85 18.67 1.78 -11.28
CA TYR A 85 19.04 2.94 -12.10
C TYR A 85 18.26 2.92 -13.41
N GLU A 86 18.12 4.07 -14.03
CA GLU A 86 17.52 4.21 -15.36
C GLU A 86 18.57 4.64 -16.38
N ASN A 87 18.49 4.02 -17.55
CA ASN A 87 19.25 4.47 -18.72
C ASN A 87 18.39 4.32 -19.98
N ASN A 88 18.11 5.42 -20.66
CA ASN A 88 17.35 5.46 -21.92
C ASN A 88 15.98 4.75 -21.87
N GLY A 89 15.23 4.95 -20.78
CA GLY A 89 13.91 4.37 -20.59
C GLY A 89 13.91 2.89 -20.20
N VAL A 90 15.07 2.35 -19.86
CA VAL A 90 15.21 1.03 -19.24
C VAL A 90 15.58 1.20 -17.78
N VAL A 91 14.76 0.66 -16.90
CA VAL A 91 15.05 0.58 -15.45
C VAL A 91 15.72 -0.76 -15.17
N TYR A 92 16.84 -0.70 -14.51
CA TYR A 92 17.60 -1.86 -14.05
C TYR A 92 17.48 -2.03 -12.55
N LEU A 93 17.37 -3.27 -12.10
CA LEU A 93 17.37 -3.69 -10.71
C LEU A 93 18.68 -4.40 -10.38
N ARG A 94 19.25 -4.07 -9.20
CA ARG A 94 20.43 -4.79 -8.67
C ARG A 94 20.00 -6.06 -7.96
N TYR A 95 20.35 -7.21 -8.53
CA TYR A 95 20.07 -8.51 -7.92
C TYR A 95 21.30 -9.43 -8.01
N GLN A 96 21.66 -10.09 -6.92
CA GLN A 96 22.82 -11.00 -6.85
C GLN A 96 24.11 -10.42 -7.46
N ASN A 97 24.40 -9.15 -7.16
CA ASN A 97 25.52 -8.39 -7.71
C ASN A 97 25.54 -8.19 -9.23
N GLN A 98 24.38 -8.33 -9.87
CA GLN A 98 24.20 -8.06 -11.31
C GLN A 98 23.08 -7.05 -11.51
N TRP A 99 23.11 -6.39 -12.68
CA TRP A 99 22.05 -5.50 -13.11
C TRP A 99 21.16 -6.23 -14.10
N ASP A 100 19.90 -6.48 -13.73
CA ASP A 100 18.89 -7.07 -14.59
C ASP A 100 17.86 -6.02 -15.00
N THR A 101 17.28 -6.17 -16.20
CA THR A 101 16.20 -5.29 -16.66
C THR A 101 14.95 -5.50 -15.83
N LEU A 102 14.48 -4.46 -15.15
CA LEU A 102 13.20 -4.46 -14.43
C LEU A 102 12.08 -4.00 -15.35
N TYR A 103 12.20 -2.79 -15.92
CA TYR A 103 11.22 -2.20 -16.83
C TYR A 103 11.87 -1.69 -18.10
N TYR A 104 11.17 -1.81 -19.23
CA TYR A 104 11.56 -1.21 -20.49
C TYR A 104 10.40 -0.36 -21.03
N PHE A 105 10.40 0.94 -20.70
CA PHE A 105 9.32 1.86 -21.06
C PHE A 105 9.18 2.14 -22.55
N HIS A 106 10.25 1.97 -23.31
CA HIS A 106 10.27 2.23 -24.76
C HIS A 106 10.17 0.96 -25.60
N ALA A 107 9.86 -0.18 -24.97
CA ALA A 107 9.69 -1.44 -25.67
C ALA A 107 8.57 -1.37 -26.71
N GLN A 108 8.71 -2.14 -27.77
CA GLN A 108 7.78 -2.21 -28.88
C GLN A 108 7.02 -3.54 -28.87
N LEU A 109 5.92 -3.60 -29.60
CA LEU A 109 5.14 -4.83 -29.77
C LEU A 109 6.04 -6.01 -30.15
N GLY A 110 5.98 -7.08 -29.40
CA GLY A 110 6.75 -8.30 -29.60
C GLY A 110 8.13 -8.33 -28.91
N ASP A 111 8.63 -7.20 -28.42
CA ASP A 111 9.85 -7.19 -27.60
C ASP A 111 9.63 -8.05 -26.35
N HIS A 112 10.72 -8.59 -25.82
CA HIS A 112 10.71 -9.37 -24.59
C HIS A 112 12.04 -9.26 -23.86
N TRP A 113 12.00 -9.36 -22.53
CA TRP A 113 13.19 -9.41 -21.70
C TRP A 113 13.03 -10.39 -20.54
N ARG A 114 14.15 -10.85 -20.00
CA ARG A 114 14.14 -11.71 -18.81
C ARG A 114 13.66 -10.90 -17.62
N MET A 115 12.82 -11.49 -16.77
CA MET A 115 12.40 -10.88 -15.52
C MET A 115 13.60 -10.73 -14.59
N ALA A 116 13.78 -9.54 -14.04
CA ALA A 116 14.74 -9.33 -12.96
C ALA A 116 14.29 -10.13 -11.71
N LYS A 117 15.27 -10.72 -10.98
CA LYS A 117 15.02 -11.42 -9.72
C LYS A 117 13.93 -12.50 -9.85
N GLN A 118 14.19 -13.50 -10.69
CA GLN A 118 13.22 -14.57 -10.94
C GLN A 118 13.08 -15.52 -9.76
N PRO A 119 11.85 -15.87 -9.36
CA PRO A 119 11.61 -16.98 -8.45
C PRO A 119 11.86 -18.30 -9.17
N PHE A 120 12.36 -19.26 -8.42
CA PHE A 120 12.39 -20.66 -8.87
C PHE A 120 11.12 -21.34 -8.38
N THR A 121 10.04 -21.25 -9.16
CA THR A 121 8.77 -21.95 -8.86
C THR A 121 8.33 -22.78 -10.03
N SER A 122 7.45 -23.75 -9.80
CA SER A 122 6.85 -24.57 -10.86
C SER A 122 5.96 -23.74 -11.80
N VAL A 123 5.50 -22.58 -11.35
CA VAL A 123 4.61 -21.68 -12.10
C VAL A 123 5.40 -20.70 -12.96
N CYS A 124 6.57 -20.25 -12.47
CA CYS A 124 7.45 -19.34 -13.20
C CYS A 124 8.86 -19.95 -13.28
N PRO A 125 9.17 -20.70 -14.34
CA PRO A 125 10.47 -21.32 -14.52
C PRO A 125 11.60 -20.31 -14.60
N GLU A 126 12.80 -20.74 -14.27
CA GLU A 126 14.02 -19.97 -14.51
C GLU A 126 14.06 -19.46 -15.97
N ASN A 127 14.41 -18.20 -16.15
CA ASN A 127 14.44 -17.50 -17.44
C ASN A 127 13.07 -17.13 -18.05
N SER A 128 11.98 -17.14 -17.27
CA SER A 128 10.71 -16.55 -17.71
C SER A 128 10.89 -15.10 -18.17
N ARG A 129 10.00 -14.68 -19.06
CA ARG A 129 10.10 -13.40 -19.75
C ARG A 129 8.86 -12.55 -19.60
N LEU A 130 9.04 -11.26 -19.73
CA LEU A 130 7.98 -10.31 -20.02
C LEU A 130 7.95 -10.10 -21.53
N LYS A 131 6.80 -10.34 -22.17
CA LYS A 131 6.59 -10.16 -23.61
C LYS A 131 5.60 -9.03 -23.85
N VAL A 132 5.95 -8.08 -24.72
CA VAL A 132 5.09 -6.95 -25.05
C VAL A 132 3.95 -7.36 -25.96
N LEU A 133 2.72 -7.11 -25.50
CA LEU A 133 1.48 -7.36 -26.25
C LEU A 133 0.92 -6.08 -26.90
N ALA A 134 1.10 -4.94 -26.26
CA ALA A 134 0.64 -3.65 -26.77
C ALA A 134 1.45 -2.50 -26.16
N THR A 135 1.47 -1.36 -26.86
CA THR A 135 2.05 -0.11 -26.35
C THR A 135 1.14 1.05 -26.67
N GLY A 136 1.24 2.13 -25.92
CA GLY A 136 0.47 3.35 -26.17
C GLY A 136 0.86 4.48 -25.22
N ASN A 137 0.02 5.51 -25.21
CA ASN A 137 0.14 6.64 -24.30
C ASN A 137 -1.14 6.80 -23.49
N LYS A 138 -1.02 7.23 -22.24
CA LYS A 138 -2.15 7.61 -21.40
C LYS A 138 -1.82 8.90 -20.64
N THR A 139 -2.83 9.71 -20.39
CA THR A 139 -2.70 10.91 -19.56
C THR A 139 -3.03 10.59 -18.11
N ILE A 140 -2.10 10.90 -17.21
CA ILE A 140 -2.23 10.73 -15.76
C ILE A 140 -1.81 12.06 -15.13
N ASN A 141 -2.68 12.66 -14.31
CA ASN A 141 -2.41 13.94 -13.63
C ASN A 141 -1.89 15.03 -14.59
N ASN A 142 -2.49 15.13 -15.79
CA ASN A 142 -2.12 16.04 -16.88
C ASN A 142 -0.74 15.76 -17.53
N GLU A 143 -0.07 14.69 -17.21
CA GLU A 143 1.17 14.24 -17.87
C GLU A 143 0.87 13.09 -18.80
N THR A 144 1.37 13.18 -20.06
CA THR A 144 1.31 12.07 -21.01
C THR A 144 2.45 11.12 -20.74
N ARG A 145 2.13 9.88 -20.42
CA ARG A 145 3.09 8.80 -20.12
C ARG A 145 2.90 7.64 -21.10
N LYS A 146 3.99 7.03 -21.52
CA LYS A 146 3.95 5.77 -22.26
C LYS A 146 3.47 4.65 -21.36
N TYR A 147 2.82 3.65 -21.95
CA TYR A 147 2.54 2.39 -21.30
C TYR A 147 2.87 1.21 -22.21
N VAL A 148 3.17 0.09 -21.57
CA VAL A 148 3.49 -1.19 -22.22
C VAL A 148 2.65 -2.25 -21.54
N VAL A 149 1.80 -2.95 -22.29
CA VAL A 149 1.08 -4.13 -21.80
C VAL A 149 1.98 -5.33 -22.00
N VAL A 150 2.22 -6.08 -20.95
CA VAL A 150 3.08 -7.26 -20.97
C VAL A 150 2.33 -8.52 -20.57
N ASP A 151 2.75 -9.63 -21.15
CA ASP A 151 2.37 -10.99 -20.75
C ASP A 151 3.56 -11.63 -20.04
N PHE A 152 3.30 -12.27 -18.92
CA PHE A 152 4.27 -13.12 -18.26
C PHE A 152 4.32 -14.45 -18.98
N CYS A 153 5.47 -14.82 -19.49
CA CYS A 153 5.61 -15.99 -20.34
C CYS A 153 6.81 -16.86 -19.96
N GLN A 154 6.73 -18.13 -20.38
CA GLN A 154 7.83 -19.09 -20.28
C GLN A 154 8.99 -18.70 -21.21
N PRO A 155 10.16 -19.35 -21.10
CA PRO A 155 11.32 -19.07 -21.95
C PRO A 155 11.06 -19.20 -23.44
N ASP A 156 10.14 -20.07 -23.85
CA ASP A 156 9.70 -20.29 -25.22
C ASP A 156 8.64 -19.28 -25.71
N LEU A 157 8.34 -18.26 -24.88
CA LEU A 157 7.33 -17.23 -25.10
C LEU A 157 5.88 -17.74 -25.11
N SER A 158 5.60 -18.94 -24.58
CA SER A 158 4.23 -19.37 -24.29
C SER A 158 3.70 -18.58 -23.08
N SER A 159 2.43 -18.15 -23.16
CA SER A 159 1.79 -17.34 -22.12
C SER A 159 1.59 -18.14 -20.82
N LEU A 160 1.80 -17.47 -19.66
CA LEU A 160 1.39 -17.98 -18.35
C LEU A 160 -0.05 -17.55 -18.00
N GLY A 161 -0.74 -16.83 -18.90
CA GLY A 161 -2.11 -16.35 -18.69
C GLY A 161 -2.21 -15.14 -17.73
N VAL A 162 -1.11 -14.52 -17.42
CA VAL A 162 -1.04 -13.35 -16.54
C VAL A 162 -0.54 -12.14 -17.33
N GLN A 163 -1.28 -11.06 -17.31
CA GLN A 163 -0.94 -9.83 -18.01
C GLN A 163 -0.91 -8.66 -17.03
N ASP A 164 -0.07 -7.68 -17.30
CA ASP A 164 -0.03 -6.43 -16.55
C ASP A 164 0.36 -5.24 -17.46
N THR A 165 0.21 -4.04 -16.93
CA THR A 165 0.59 -2.80 -17.60
C THR A 165 1.73 -2.12 -16.86
N ILE A 166 2.81 -1.85 -17.58
CA ILE A 166 3.94 -1.05 -17.11
C ILE A 166 3.71 0.39 -17.60
N VAL A 167 3.66 1.36 -16.69
CA VAL A 167 3.53 2.78 -17.02
C VAL A 167 4.88 3.48 -16.80
N GLU A 168 5.26 4.33 -17.74
CA GLU A 168 6.51 5.08 -17.71
C GLU A 168 6.68 5.83 -16.39
N ASN A 169 7.83 5.65 -15.74
CA ASN A 169 8.20 6.21 -14.42
C ASN A 169 7.30 5.81 -13.24
N ILE A 170 6.39 4.86 -13.43
CA ILE A 170 5.57 4.27 -12.35
C ILE A 170 5.88 2.77 -12.20
N GLY A 171 6.07 2.05 -13.30
CA GLY A 171 6.23 0.59 -13.27
C GLY A 171 4.90 -0.14 -13.40
N PHE A 172 4.78 -1.34 -12.84
CA PHE A 172 3.54 -2.12 -12.84
C PHE A 172 2.42 -1.41 -12.08
N ILE A 173 1.21 -1.44 -12.65
CA ILE A 173 0.01 -0.84 -12.05
C ILE A 173 -1.04 -1.87 -11.64
N GLY A 174 -0.83 -3.14 -11.88
CA GLY A 174 -1.64 -4.25 -11.39
C GLY A 174 -0.93 -5.07 -10.34
N SER A 175 0.36 -5.27 -10.54
CA SER A 175 1.22 -6.17 -9.77
C SER A 175 2.13 -5.44 -8.79
N TYR A 176 2.84 -6.24 -7.97
CA TYR A 176 3.91 -5.74 -7.11
C TYR A 176 5.09 -5.22 -7.94
N PHE A 177 5.86 -4.33 -7.33
CA PHE A 177 7.10 -3.77 -7.89
C PHE A 177 8.04 -4.83 -8.48
N LEU A 178 8.18 -5.96 -7.79
CA LEU A 178 8.96 -7.10 -8.23
C LEU A 178 7.99 -8.20 -8.70
N PRO A 179 7.88 -8.44 -10.00
CA PRO A 179 6.84 -9.31 -10.57
C PRO A 179 6.91 -10.77 -10.11
N TYR A 180 8.08 -11.24 -9.63
CA TYR A 180 8.26 -12.61 -9.17
C TYR A 180 7.40 -12.94 -7.94
N ASP A 181 7.08 -11.98 -7.10
CA ASP A 181 6.33 -12.24 -5.86
C ASP A 181 4.89 -12.72 -6.13
N GLN A 182 4.36 -12.47 -7.31
CA GLN A 182 3.06 -13.00 -7.72
C GLN A 182 3.06 -14.51 -7.96
N PHE A 183 4.19 -15.06 -8.32
CA PHE A 183 4.35 -16.46 -8.70
C PHE A 183 4.93 -17.30 -7.59
N ASP A 184 5.39 -16.68 -6.53
CA ASP A 184 5.87 -17.38 -5.35
C ASP A 184 4.65 -17.83 -4.52
N GLY A 185 4.17 -19.03 -4.83
CA GLY A 185 2.95 -19.61 -4.25
C GLY A 185 3.06 -19.95 -2.76
N MET A 186 3.98 -19.36 -2.04
CA MET A 186 4.12 -19.50 -0.58
C MET A 186 3.08 -18.60 0.11
N VAL A 187 2.19 -19.21 0.83
CA VAL A 187 0.94 -18.66 1.34
C VAL A 187 1.12 -17.57 2.42
N ASP A 188 2.27 -17.50 3.09
CA ASP A 188 2.40 -16.73 4.34
C ASP A 188 3.60 -15.77 4.39
N GLY A 189 4.08 -15.24 3.27
CA GLY A 189 5.28 -14.41 3.35
C GLY A 189 5.65 -13.58 2.14
N ASN A 190 4.71 -13.33 1.23
CA ASN A 190 4.99 -12.52 0.05
C ASN A 190 5.18 -11.06 0.43
N GLU A 191 6.31 -10.49 0.03
CA GLU A 191 6.66 -9.09 0.30
C GLU A 191 5.68 -8.09 -0.30
N GLY A 192 4.80 -8.49 -1.22
CA GLY A 192 3.87 -7.56 -1.85
C GLY A 192 2.73 -8.23 -2.60
N GLY A 193 1.67 -7.49 -2.77
CA GLY A 193 0.48 -7.81 -3.54
C GLY A 193 0.22 -6.77 -4.63
N PRO A 194 -1.04 -6.61 -5.08
CA PRO A 194 -1.40 -5.65 -6.10
C PRO A 194 -1.00 -4.22 -5.77
N PHE A 195 -0.71 -3.49 -6.82
CA PHE A 195 -0.46 -2.05 -6.76
C PHE A 195 -1.67 -1.31 -6.20
N ARG A 196 -1.43 -0.42 -5.25
CA ARG A 196 -2.43 0.51 -4.73
C ARG A 196 -2.25 1.90 -5.33
N CYS A 197 -1.10 2.52 -5.06
CA CYS A 197 -0.87 3.93 -5.36
C CYS A 197 0.59 4.21 -5.70
N TYR A 198 0.76 5.31 -6.43
CA TYR A 198 2.04 5.95 -6.64
C TYR A 198 1.92 7.46 -6.46
N SER A 199 2.91 8.09 -5.85
CA SER A 199 3.02 9.55 -5.73
C SER A 199 4.48 9.99 -5.65
N HIS A 200 4.72 11.27 -5.88
CA HIS A 200 5.98 11.96 -5.53
C HIS A 200 5.72 13.44 -5.31
N ASN A 201 6.74 14.22 -4.92
CA ASN A 201 6.59 15.62 -4.49
C ASN A 201 5.78 16.51 -5.46
N ASN A 202 5.91 16.29 -6.77
CA ASN A 202 5.25 17.09 -7.80
C ASN A 202 4.18 16.30 -8.58
N PHE A 203 3.76 15.14 -8.07
CA PHE A 203 2.80 14.27 -8.75
C PHE A 203 1.79 13.75 -7.73
N ALA A 204 0.54 14.14 -7.92
CA ALA A 204 -0.56 13.72 -7.06
C ALA A 204 -0.73 12.19 -7.06
N SER A 205 -1.29 11.65 -6.00
CA SER A 205 -1.50 10.21 -5.88
C SER A 205 -2.29 9.66 -7.08
N TYR A 206 -1.76 8.59 -7.65
CA TYR A 206 -2.36 7.83 -8.74
C TYR A 206 -2.71 6.44 -8.26
N ALA A 207 -3.99 6.13 -8.21
CA ALA A 207 -4.55 4.86 -7.72
C ALA A 207 -5.56 4.31 -8.74
N PRO A 208 -5.12 3.63 -9.82
CA PRO A 208 -6.01 3.25 -10.92
C PRO A 208 -7.02 2.16 -10.57
N HIS A 209 -6.71 1.32 -9.58
CA HIS A 209 -7.48 0.12 -9.22
C HIS A 209 -7.78 0.02 -7.72
N PHE A 210 -7.47 1.05 -6.96
CA PHE A 210 -7.64 1.08 -5.53
C PHE A 210 -8.51 2.27 -5.12
N SER A 211 -9.63 2.02 -4.45
CA SER A 211 -10.64 3.05 -4.10
C SER A 211 -10.43 3.66 -2.72
N GLU A 212 -9.71 2.94 -1.85
CA GLU A 212 -9.47 3.34 -0.48
C GLU A 212 -8.23 4.26 -0.38
N ALA A 213 -7.94 4.77 0.81
CA ALA A 213 -6.69 5.45 1.08
C ALA A 213 -5.50 4.49 0.88
N CYS A 214 -4.37 4.98 0.32
CA CYS A 214 -3.23 4.12 -0.03
C CYS A 214 -2.71 3.31 1.17
N ASP A 215 -2.77 3.90 2.34
CA ASP A 215 -2.35 3.36 3.64
C ASP A 215 -3.46 2.60 4.38
N TYR A 216 -4.58 2.32 3.71
CA TYR A 216 -5.69 1.60 4.31
C TYR A 216 -5.27 0.18 4.71
N ILE A 217 -5.45 -0.14 5.99
CA ILE A 217 -5.29 -1.49 6.53
C ILE A 217 -6.69 -2.02 6.80
N VAL A 218 -7.05 -3.16 6.20
CA VAL A 218 -8.29 -3.85 6.53
C VAL A 218 -8.14 -4.35 7.97
N GLY A 219 -8.58 -3.55 8.92
CA GLY A 219 -8.77 -3.92 10.30
C GLY A 219 -10.25 -3.89 10.61
N ILE A 220 -10.66 -4.47 11.72
CA ILE A 220 -11.88 -4.02 12.37
C ILE A 220 -11.62 -2.52 12.55
N GLU A 221 -12.46 -1.69 11.90
CA GLU A 221 -12.52 -0.29 12.26
C GLU A 221 -12.62 -0.32 13.80
N GLU A 222 -11.55 0.05 14.51
CA GLU A 222 -11.75 0.45 15.89
C GLU A 222 -12.73 1.60 15.74
N VAL A 223 -13.99 1.28 15.92
CA VAL A 223 -14.96 2.30 16.30
C VAL A 223 -14.24 2.98 17.43
N GLU A 224 -13.71 4.19 17.13
CA GLU A 224 -13.11 4.99 18.18
C GLU A 224 -14.06 4.81 19.35
N THR A 225 -13.61 4.11 20.37
CA THR A 225 -14.32 4.02 21.63
C THR A 225 -14.23 5.41 22.21
N THR A 226 -14.88 6.32 21.50
CA THR A 226 -15.14 7.65 21.95
C THR A 226 -16.03 7.47 23.17
N SER A 227 -15.30 7.40 24.30
CA SER A 227 -15.80 7.36 25.64
C SER A 227 -16.78 6.22 25.93
N SER A 228 -16.24 5.14 26.51
CA SER A 228 -17.07 4.29 27.38
C SER A 228 -17.85 5.19 28.33
N PHE A 229 -19.16 5.15 28.26
CA PHE A 229 -19.96 5.79 29.27
C PHE A 229 -20.06 4.84 30.48
N THR A 230 -20.16 5.40 31.64
CA THR A 230 -20.33 4.62 32.89
C THR A 230 -21.78 4.68 33.31
N THR A 231 -22.34 3.53 33.59
CA THR A 231 -23.65 3.39 34.20
C THR A 231 -23.47 3.20 35.72
N TYR A 232 -24.44 3.64 36.50
CA TYR A 232 -24.40 3.44 37.95
C TYR A 232 -25.78 3.06 38.51
N PRO A 233 -25.84 2.24 39.57
CA PRO A 233 -24.73 1.46 40.10
C PRO A 233 -24.25 0.38 39.11
N ASN A 234 -23.01 -0.03 39.18
CA ASN A 234 -22.50 -1.19 38.45
C ASN A 234 -21.44 -1.88 39.35
N PRO A 235 -21.71 -3.03 39.95
CA PRO A 235 -22.87 -3.93 39.77
C PRO A 235 -24.21 -3.29 40.09
N VAL A 236 -25.23 -3.74 39.34
CA VAL A 236 -26.59 -3.21 39.40
C VAL A 236 -27.58 -4.24 39.96
N GLY A 237 -28.52 -3.81 40.79
CA GLY A 237 -29.70 -4.56 41.17
C GLY A 237 -30.83 -4.40 40.14
N ASN A 238 -31.96 -3.83 40.52
CA ASN A 238 -33.17 -3.81 39.70
C ASN A 238 -33.28 -2.62 38.73
N GLU A 239 -32.45 -1.58 38.87
CA GLU A 239 -32.48 -0.44 37.97
C GLU A 239 -31.10 0.19 37.76
N ILE A 240 -30.88 0.74 36.58
CA ILE A 240 -29.65 1.44 36.19
C ILE A 240 -29.97 2.91 35.91
N HIS A 241 -29.12 3.82 36.40
CA HIS A 241 -29.23 5.25 36.13
C HIS A 241 -28.34 5.68 35.00
N ILE A 242 -28.91 6.47 34.09
CA ILE A 242 -28.25 7.05 32.96
C ILE A 242 -28.00 8.53 33.20
N PRO A 243 -26.77 9.03 33.13
CA PRO A 243 -26.49 10.46 33.28
C PRO A 243 -27.29 11.32 32.31
N VAL A 244 -27.72 12.50 32.76
CA VAL A 244 -28.61 13.39 32.00
C VAL A 244 -28.05 13.81 30.64
N GLU A 245 -26.74 13.91 30.50
CA GLU A 245 -26.09 14.20 29.21
C GLU A 245 -26.39 13.12 28.18
N TYR A 246 -26.49 11.85 28.57
CA TYR A 246 -26.79 10.75 27.64
C TYR A 246 -28.30 10.63 27.38
N THR A 247 -29.18 10.95 28.33
CA THR A 247 -30.63 10.91 28.08
C THR A 247 -31.09 11.96 27.07
N LYS A 248 -30.29 13.04 26.90
CA LYS A 248 -30.51 14.07 25.87
C LYS A 248 -29.90 13.74 24.53
N ALA A 249 -28.81 12.96 24.52
CA ALA A 249 -28.04 12.66 23.34
C ALA A 249 -28.50 11.39 22.62
N PHE A 250 -29.07 10.43 23.33
CA PHE A 250 -29.47 9.13 22.83
C PHE A 250 -30.97 8.89 23.02
N THR A 251 -31.58 8.19 22.07
CA THR A 251 -33.02 7.94 22.05
C THR A 251 -33.42 6.52 22.41
N HIS A 252 -32.52 5.55 22.12
CA HIS A 252 -32.78 4.13 22.31
C HIS A 252 -31.65 3.46 23.07
N TYR A 253 -31.98 2.39 23.79
CA TYR A 253 -31.01 1.49 24.39
C TYR A 253 -31.28 0.05 23.99
N ASN A 254 -30.22 -0.75 23.97
CA ASN A 254 -30.28 -2.19 23.85
C ASN A 254 -29.38 -2.84 24.88
N ILE A 255 -29.79 -3.97 25.41
CA ILE A 255 -29.00 -4.79 26.33
C ILE A 255 -28.81 -6.15 25.67
N TYR A 256 -27.57 -6.56 25.53
CA TYR A 256 -27.19 -7.84 24.94
C TYR A 256 -26.48 -8.72 25.95
N SER A 257 -26.72 -10.02 25.88
CA SER A 257 -25.85 -11.02 26.52
C SER A 257 -24.47 -11.06 25.85
N LEU A 258 -23.49 -11.67 26.48
CA LEU A 258 -22.11 -11.71 25.94
C LEU A 258 -21.98 -12.49 24.64
N ASP A 259 -22.94 -13.34 24.31
CA ASP A 259 -23.03 -14.03 22.99
C ASP A 259 -23.74 -13.19 21.91
N GLY A 260 -24.10 -11.92 22.23
CA GLY A 260 -24.73 -10.99 21.30
C GLY A 260 -26.23 -11.09 21.17
N ALA A 261 -26.92 -11.95 21.96
CA ALA A 261 -28.36 -12.04 21.92
C ALA A 261 -29.01 -10.84 22.62
N LEU A 262 -29.97 -10.18 21.94
CA LEU A 262 -30.73 -9.06 22.50
C LEU A 262 -31.62 -9.57 23.65
N GLN A 263 -31.45 -8.95 24.82
CA GLN A 263 -32.21 -9.31 26.05
C GLN A 263 -33.28 -8.27 26.37
N GLN A 264 -32.99 -6.99 26.20
CA GLN A 264 -33.89 -5.91 26.46
C GLN A 264 -33.64 -4.73 25.54
N THR A 265 -34.68 -3.97 25.18
CA THR A 265 -34.59 -2.75 24.35
C THR A 265 -35.66 -1.76 24.82
N GLY A 266 -35.41 -0.47 24.61
CA GLY A 266 -36.38 0.57 24.96
C GLY A 266 -35.88 1.98 24.67
N SER A 267 -36.68 2.98 25.06
CA SER A 267 -36.27 4.38 25.02
C SER A 267 -35.40 4.74 26.20
N VAL A 268 -34.40 5.60 25.96
CA VAL A 268 -33.49 6.05 27.03
C VAL A 268 -34.24 6.95 28.01
N MET A 269 -34.14 6.62 29.29
CA MET A 269 -34.70 7.37 30.41
C MET A 269 -33.63 7.51 31.51
N GLU A 270 -33.84 8.40 32.47
CA GLU A 270 -32.92 8.60 33.59
C GLU A 270 -32.74 7.34 34.46
N SER A 271 -33.77 6.50 34.51
CA SER A 271 -33.74 5.21 35.19
C SER A 271 -34.36 4.14 34.27
N ILE A 272 -33.66 3.01 34.09
CA ILE A 272 -34.11 1.88 33.30
C ILE A 272 -34.24 0.66 34.21
N PRO A 273 -35.45 0.07 34.30
CA PRO A 273 -35.67 -1.13 35.10
C PRO A 273 -35.03 -2.35 34.43
N LEU A 274 -34.47 -3.24 35.24
CA LEU A 274 -33.78 -4.45 34.81
C LEU A 274 -34.36 -5.72 35.41
N ASP A 275 -35.60 -5.66 35.87
CA ASP A 275 -36.27 -6.76 36.58
C ASP A 275 -36.41 -8.04 35.76
N ASN A 276 -36.39 -7.88 34.41
CA ASN A 276 -36.52 -9.00 33.49
C ASN A 276 -35.16 -9.67 33.14
N LEU A 277 -34.05 -9.12 33.67
CA LEU A 277 -32.72 -9.69 33.41
C LEU A 277 -32.30 -10.60 34.56
N SER A 278 -31.84 -11.78 34.24
CA SER A 278 -31.16 -12.66 35.20
C SER A 278 -29.81 -12.09 35.63
N PRO A 279 -29.29 -12.44 36.81
CA PRO A 279 -27.95 -12.08 37.22
C PRO A 279 -26.92 -12.53 36.16
N GLY A 280 -25.98 -11.63 35.81
CA GLY A 280 -25.00 -11.91 34.77
C GLY A 280 -24.29 -10.66 34.23
N ASN A 281 -23.42 -10.88 33.25
CA ASN A 281 -22.74 -9.81 32.54
C ASN A 281 -23.44 -9.54 31.21
N TYR A 282 -23.59 -8.27 30.87
CA TYR A 282 -24.28 -7.78 29.68
C TYR A 282 -23.50 -6.66 29.02
N ILE A 283 -23.80 -6.40 27.77
CA ILE A 283 -23.36 -5.21 27.01
C ILE A 283 -24.58 -4.28 26.93
N PHE A 284 -24.44 -3.09 27.44
CA PHE A 284 -25.45 -2.03 27.36
C PHE A 284 -25.07 -1.06 26.24
N GLU A 285 -25.95 -0.88 25.27
CA GLU A 285 -25.78 0.02 24.12
C GLU A 285 -26.75 1.19 24.25
N LEU A 286 -26.26 2.41 24.02
CA LEU A 286 -27.07 3.59 23.74
C LEU A 286 -26.96 3.93 22.25
N ASP A 287 -28.07 4.25 21.60
CA ASP A 287 -28.18 4.50 20.17
C ASP A 287 -29.05 5.72 19.87
N ASN A 288 -28.62 6.55 18.92
CA ASN A 288 -29.40 7.67 18.37
C ASN A 288 -29.42 7.69 16.83
N SER A 289 -29.20 6.54 16.16
CA SER A 289 -29.09 6.35 14.71
C SER A 289 -27.82 6.93 14.04
N THR A 290 -27.09 7.81 14.71
CA THR A 290 -25.84 8.39 14.19
C THR A 290 -24.63 8.01 15.02
N GLN A 291 -24.85 7.71 16.30
CA GLN A 291 -23.80 7.35 17.25
C GLN A 291 -24.26 6.22 18.16
N LYS A 292 -23.32 5.38 18.53
CA LYS A 292 -23.52 4.34 19.55
C LYS A 292 -22.52 4.51 20.68
N ARG A 293 -22.95 4.14 21.89
CA ARG A 293 -22.09 4.07 23.08
C ARG A 293 -22.32 2.74 23.77
N PHE A 294 -21.27 2.18 24.30
CA PHE A 294 -21.32 0.88 24.96
C PHE A 294 -20.79 0.95 26.38
N ALA A 295 -21.41 0.22 27.26
CA ALA A 295 -20.97 0.01 28.63
C ALA A 295 -21.08 -1.46 29.00
N LYS A 296 -20.21 -1.91 29.90
CA LYS A 296 -20.34 -3.20 30.52
C LYS A 296 -21.31 -3.07 31.69
N LEU A 297 -22.30 -3.96 31.77
CA LEU A 297 -23.31 -4.01 32.83
C LEU A 297 -23.18 -5.35 33.54
N MET A 298 -23.08 -5.30 34.88
CA MET A 298 -23.08 -6.48 35.75
C MET A 298 -24.34 -6.46 36.58
N LYS A 299 -25.33 -7.33 36.27
CA LYS A 299 -26.55 -7.53 37.03
C LYS A 299 -26.26 -8.50 38.18
N VAL A 300 -26.67 -8.11 39.39
CA VAL A 300 -26.65 -8.94 40.59
C VAL A 300 -28.06 -9.14 41.11
N ASP A 301 -28.24 -10.07 42.06
CA ASP A 301 -29.54 -10.35 42.71
C ASP A 301 -30.09 -9.15 43.49
#